data_131426266abad70dae7589656138289d
#
_entry.id   131426266abad70dae7589656138289d
#
_cell.length_a   1.000
_cell.length_b   1.000
_cell.length_c   1.000
_cell.angle_alpha   90.00
_cell.angle_beta   90.00
_cell.angle_gamma   90.00
#
_symmetry.space_group_name_H-M   'P 1'
#
loop_
_entity.id
_entity.type
_entity.pdbx_description
1 polymer ?
#
loop_
_entity_poly.entity_id
_entity_poly.type
_entity_poly.pdbx_seq_one_letter_code
_entity_poly.pdbx_strand_id
1 'polypeptide(L)'
;MLFTHLFFSLSLSHQSSFKNQIKTLLLKTNETTKTEQKINAASVFEEAEKAIVIPKDADGIKKSIQRQIATGTIPAIPTYFDNEDMYQATAQAAREQLVERWNDTYEHFHKENPKQAYYISMEFLQGRALTNAIGNMKLTGEYSDALRSLGYSLESLAEEEKNMGLGNGGLGRLAACFLDSIATLSLPAWGYGMRYKYGLFKQGIDQTTGQQKEYADDWLVRGNPWEIPRPQISYPISFYGKIEGDAKWVPGQQVAAVAYDTPIPGYNTKNCISLRLWDAQPIVKDFNLTAFNDSDYKAAMGPTNLAQQMMAVLYPGDATKEGKALRLSQQYMLCSASVQDILARWKERGNTDWEKLPEKVCLQMNDTHPTLAAPELMRLLIDKEGLTWEKSWEITKKTVAYTNHTVMPEALEKWPLDLMEELLPRHMQIIRQIDQ
;
A
#
# COMPACT_ATOMS: atom_id res chain seq x y z
N MET A 1 -20.76 22.03 -41.13
CA MET A 1 -21.83 23.06 -41.02
C MET A 1 -23.19 22.47 -41.39
N LEU A 2 -23.66 21.41 -40.70
CA LEU A 2 -24.96 20.75 -41.00
C LEU A 2 -25.55 20.05 -39.77
N PHE A 3 -25.19 20.47 -38.58
CA PHE A 3 -25.73 19.90 -37.34
C PHE A 3 -26.36 20.94 -36.38
N THR A 4 -26.52 22.16 -36.77
CA THR A 4 -26.97 23.27 -35.91
C THR A 4 -28.46 23.67 -36.06
N HIS A 5 -29.24 23.03 -36.93
CA HIS A 5 -30.62 23.46 -37.22
C HIS A 5 -31.75 22.46 -36.86
N LEU A 6 -31.47 21.36 -36.15
CA LEU A 6 -32.53 20.39 -35.76
C LEU A 6 -32.95 20.41 -34.25
N PHE A 7 -32.51 21.38 -33.50
CA PHE A 7 -32.76 21.39 -32.05
C PHE A 7 -33.75 22.46 -31.54
N PHE A 8 -34.48 23.17 -32.41
CA PHE A 8 -35.35 24.27 -31.97
C PHE A 8 -36.86 24.04 -32.10
N SER A 9 -37.37 22.82 -32.24
CA SER A 9 -38.84 22.61 -32.27
C SER A 9 -39.35 21.33 -31.59
N LEU A 10 -38.81 20.96 -30.45
CA LEU A 10 -39.40 19.90 -29.62
C LEU A 10 -39.76 20.48 -28.26
N SER A 11 -41.02 20.32 -27.85
CA SER A 11 -41.54 20.83 -26.58
C SER A 11 -40.75 20.25 -25.38
N LEU A 12 -40.61 21.03 -24.30
CA LEU A 12 -39.81 20.70 -23.11
C LEU A 12 -40.13 19.34 -22.45
N SER A 13 -41.35 18.79 -22.67
CA SER A 13 -41.76 17.47 -22.16
C SER A 13 -41.11 16.30 -22.90
N HIS A 14 -40.78 16.44 -24.17
CA HIS A 14 -40.15 15.41 -24.98
C HIS A 14 -38.61 15.37 -24.80
N GLN A 15 -38.00 16.49 -24.44
CA GLN A 15 -36.54 16.55 -24.19
C GLN A 15 -36.12 15.82 -22.92
N SER A 16 -36.93 15.77 -21.89
CA SER A 16 -36.63 15.05 -20.66
C SER A 16 -36.71 13.52 -20.84
N SER A 17 -37.69 13.05 -21.61
CA SER A 17 -37.86 11.63 -21.95
C SER A 17 -36.71 11.11 -22.81
N PHE A 18 -36.28 11.88 -23.81
CA PHE A 18 -35.19 11.49 -24.72
C PHE A 18 -33.82 11.49 -24.01
N LYS A 19 -33.55 12.49 -23.13
CA LYS A 19 -32.36 12.49 -22.29
C LYS A 19 -32.30 11.29 -21.35
N ASN A 20 -33.42 10.89 -20.76
CA ASN A 20 -33.47 9.73 -19.89
C ASN A 20 -33.30 8.41 -20.64
N GLN A 21 -33.83 8.31 -21.87
CA GLN A 21 -33.63 7.13 -22.72
C GLN A 21 -32.16 7.01 -23.18
N ILE A 22 -31.51 8.12 -23.57
CA ILE A 22 -30.08 8.10 -23.93
C ILE A 22 -29.20 7.75 -22.72
N LYS A 23 -29.51 8.31 -21.53
CA LYS A 23 -28.79 8.00 -20.30
C LYS A 23 -28.92 6.52 -19.91
N THR A 24 -30.12 5.94 -20.08
CA THR A 24 -30.37 4.51 -19.83
C THR A 24 -29.68 3.63 -20.87
N LEU A 25 -29.61 4.03 -22.15
CA LEU A 25 -28.89 3.32 -23.19
C LEU A 25 -27.36 3.37 -22.95
N LEU A 26 -26.81 4.54 -22.60
CA LEU A 26 -25.38 4.70 -22.29
C LEU A 26 -24.97 3.94 -21.04
N LEU A 27 -25.85 3.85 -20.03
CA LEU A 27 -25.59 3.03 -18.85
C LEU A 27 -25.59 1.52 -19.18
N LYS A 28 -26.55 1.05 -19.99
CA LYS A 28 -26.61 -0.33 -20.43
C LYS A 28 -25.42 -0.73 -21.33
N THR A 29 -24.99 0.14 -22.28
CA THR A 29 -23.82 -0.12 -23.09
C THR A 29 -22.52 -0.10 -22.27
N ASN A 30 -22.40 0.76 -21.26
CA ASN A 30 -21.23 0.76 -20.35
C ASN A 30 -21.19 -0.45 -19.42
N GLU A 31 -22.34 -0.98 -18.99
CA GLU A 31 -22.39 -2.20 -18.17
C GLU A 31 -22.08 -3.44 -18.99
N THR A 32 -22.61 -3.54 -20.23
CA THR A 32 -22.33 -4.68 -21.12
C THR A 32 -20.87 -4.72 -21.54
N THR A 33 -20.26 -3.57 -21.92
CA THR A 33 -18.84 -3.50 -22.26
C THR A 33 -17.91 -3.79 -21.07
N LYS A 34 -18.27 -3.36 -19.87
CA LYS A 34 -17.48 -3.70 -18.66
C LYS A 34 -17.58 -5.20 -18.29
N THR A 35 -18.72 -5.81 -18.52
CA THR A 35 -18.92 -7.24 -18.25
C THR A 35 -18.21 -8.11 -19.28
N GLU A 36 -18.28 -7.75 -20.56
CA GLU A 36 -17.55 -8.43 -21.64
C GLU A 36 -16.03 -8.26 -21.50
N GLN A 37 -15.54 -7.08 -21.10
CA GLN A 37 -14.11 -6.87 -20.81
C GLN A 37 -13.63 -7.68 -19.59
N LYS A 38 -14.45 -7.83 -18.55
CA LYS A 38 -14.12 -8.69 -17.41
C LYS A 38 -14.07 -10.17 -17.77
N ILE A 39 -15.00 -10.63 -18.61
CA ILE A 39 -15.02 -12.03 -19.08
C ILE A 39 -13.79 -12.30 -19.97
N ASN A 40 -13.43 -11.38 -20.84
CA ASN A 40 -12.24 -11.51 -21.69
C ASN A 40 -10.93 -11.44 -20.87
N ALA A 41 -10.86 -10.61 -19.84
CA ALA A 41 -9.69 -10.55 -18.99
C ALA A 41 -9.48 -11.84 -18.18
N ALA A 42 -10.54 -12.45 -17.67
CA ALA A 42 -10.46 -13.72 -16.95
C ALA A 42 -9.98 -14.87 -17.88
N SER A 43 -10.52 -14.98 -19.09
CA SER A 43 -10.08 -16.00 -20.06
C SER A 43 -8.64 -15.83 -20.49
N VAL A 44 -8.20 -14.59 -20.73
CA VAL A 44 -6.80 -14.28 -21.06
C VAL A 44 -5.87 -14.63 -19.90
N PHE A 45 -6.30 -14.40 -18.66
CA PHE A 45 -5.52 -14.75 -17.47
C PHE A 45 -5.40 -16.26 -17.31
N GLU A 46 -6.50 -17.03 -17.42
CA GLU A 46 -6.49 -18.49 -17.37
C GLU A 46 -5.64 -19.12 -18.49
N GLU A 47 -5.66 -18.58 -19.70
CA GLU A 47 -4.80 -19.02 -20.80
C GLU A 47 -3.32 -18.70 -20.52
N ALA A 48 -3.02 -17.54 -19.95
CA ALA A 48 -1.67 -17.15 -19.57
C ALA A 48 -1.12 -18.05 -18.47
N GLU A 49 -1.90 -18.38 -17.43
CA GLU A 49 -1.49 -19.30 -16.37
C GLU A 49 -1.16 -20.70 -16.90
N LYS A 50 -1.95 -21.22 -17.83
CA LYS A 50 -1.69 -22.54 -18.47
C LYS A 50 -0.45 -22.52 -19.37
N ALA A 51 -0.08 -21.36 -19.91
CA ALA A 51 1.05 -21.20 -20.82
C ALA A 51 2.40 -21.00 -20.11
N ILE A 52 2.39 -20.55 -18.84
CA ILE A 52 3.60 -20.21 -18.10
C ILE A 52 3.96 -21.36 -17.16
N VAL A 53 4.85 -22.24 -17.62
CA VAL A 53 5.58 -23.16 -16.72
C VAL A 53 6.83 -22.42 -16.23
N ILE A 54 6.86 -22.05 -14.94
CA ILE A 54 8.03 -21.45 -14.30
C ILE A 54 8.94 -22.59 -13.83
N PRO A 55 10.08 -22.82 -14.51
CA PRO A 55 10.95 -23.94 -14.18
C PRO A 55 11.61 -23.74 -12.82
N LYS A 56 11.72 -24.83 -12.05
CA LYS A 56 12.30 -24.85 -10.69
C LYS A 56 13.67 -25.54 -10.63
N ASP A 57 14.16 -26.04 -11.76
CA ASP A 57 15.52 -26.59 -11.87
C ASP A 57 16.55 -25.49 -12.19
N ALA A 58 17.82 -25.80 -12.02
CA ALA A 58 18.91 -24.84 -12.22
C ALA A 58 18.96 -24.26 -13.65
N ASP A 59 18.68 -25.07 -14.68
CA ASP A 59 18.69 -24.62 -16.07
C ASP A 59 17.51 -23.67 -16.37
N GLY A 60 16.34 -23.96 -15.84
CA GLY A 60 15.16 -23.11 -15.97
C GLY A 60 15.32 -21.78 -15.22
N ILE A 61 15.86 -21.81 -14.00
CA ILE A 61 16.19 -20.62 -13.23
C ILE A 61 17.22 -19.76 -13.97
N LYS A 62 18.27 -20.39 -14.52
CA LYS A 62 19.27 -19.70 -15.37
C LYS A 62 18.59 -18.97 -16.54
N LYS A 63 17.70 -19.65 -17.26
CA LYS A 63 16.96 -19.04 -18.39
C LYS A 63 16.06 -17.91 -17.93
N SER A 64 15.41 -18.02 -16.77
CA SER A 64 14.60 -16.94 -16.19
C SER A 64 15.47 -15.72 -15.87
N ILE A 65 16.61 -15.90 -15.20
CA ILE A 65 17.57 -14.81 -14.93
C ILE A 65 18.04 -14.17 -16.24
N GLN A 66 18.45 -14.96 -17.23
CA GLN A 66 18.87 -14.45 -18.54
C GLN A 66 17.77 -13.68 -19.26
N ARG A 67 16.49 -14.10 -19.12
CA ARG A 67 15.35 -13.38 -19.68
C ARG A 67 15.17 -12.04 -18.97
N GLN A 68 15.28 -11.98 -17.62
CA GLN A 68 15.19 -10.71 -16.89
C GLN A 68 16.34 -9.76 -17.31
N ILE A 69 17.52 -10.28 -17.51
CA ILE A 69 18.64 -9.55 -18.10
C ILE A 69 18.25 -9.01 -19.48
N ALA A 70 17.71 -9.82 -20.38
CA ALA A 70 17.41 -9.42 -21.75
C ALA A 70 16.24 -8.44 -21.89
N THR A 71 15.31 -8.39 -20.94
CA THR A 71 14.03 -7.66 -21.09
C THR A 71 13.79 -6.54 -20.07
N GLY A 72 14.48 -6.54 -18.98
CA GLY A 72 14.02 -5.72 -17.83
C GLY A 72 14.97 -4.70 -17.25
N THR A 73 16.25 -4.97 -17.19
CA THR A 73 17.13 -4.18 -16.29
C THR A 73 18.34 -3.58 -16.93
N ILE A 74 18.42 -3.52 -18.26
CA ILE A 74 19.71 -3.61 -18.83
C ILE A 74 20.37 -2.33 -19.21
N PRO A 75 21.66 -2.20 -18.88
CA PRO A 75 22.48 -1.13 -19.40
C PRO A 75 22.47 -1.16 -20.92
N ALA A 76 22.43 0.00 -21.54
CA ALA A 76 22.52 0.17 -23.00
C ALA A 76 23.84 -0.41 -23.58
N ILE A 77 24.72 -0.93 -22.74
CA ILE A 77 26.04 -1.50 -23.08
C ILE A 77 26.11 -2.94 -22.54
N PRO A 78 25.85 -3.96 -23.37
CA PRO A 78 25.82 -5.38 -22.96
C PRO A 78 27.13 -5.94 -22.43
N THR A 79 28.22 -5.20 -22.53
CA THR A 79 29.57 -5.62 -22.09
C THR A 79 29.88 -5.19 -20.66
N TYR A 80 29.01 -4.44 -19.99
CA TYR A 80 29.21 -3.99 -18.64
C TYR A 80 28.02 -4.37 -17.79
N PHE A 81 28.12 -5.48 -17.08
CA PHE A 81 27.10 -6.06 -16.21
C PHE A 81 27.70 -6.31 -14.84
N ASP A 82 27.29 -5.55 -13.83
CA ASP A 82 27.84 -5.66 -12.49
C ASP A 82 27.01 -6.60 -11.59
N ASN A 83 27.48 -6.80 -10.35
CA ASN A 83 26.79 -7.67 -9.38
C ASN A 83 25.41 -7.14 -9.03
N GLU A 84 25.23 -5.82 -8.99
CA GLU A 84 23.94 -5.21 -8.64
C GLU A 84 22.91 -5.43 -9.75
N ASP A 85 23.30 -5.36 -11.03
CA ASP A 85 22.43 -5.70 -12.17
C ASP A 85 22.04 -7.18 -12.12
N MET A 86 23.00 -8.08 -11.82
CA MET A 86 22.74 -9.50 -11.67
C MET A 86 21.83 -9.79 -10.45
N TYR A 87 22.02 -9.07 -9.34
CA TYR A 87 21.09 -9.13 -8.21
C TYR A 87 19.66 -8.77 -8.63
N GLN A 88 19.47 -7.65 -9.34
CA GLN A 88 18.16 -7.21 -9.81
C GLN A 88 17.48 -8.30 -10.68
N ALA A 89 18.20 -8.85 -11.63
CA ALA A 89 17.69 -9.91 -12.51
C ALA A 89 17.35 -11.20 -11.72
N THR A 90 18.19 -11.57 -10.75
CA THR A 90 17.98 -12.75 -9.90
C THR A 90 16.75 -12.56 -8.98
N ALA A 91 16.62 -11.39 -8.37
CA ALA A 91 15.47 -11.05 -7.52
C ALA A 91 14.16 -11.04 -8.33
N GLN A 92 14.16 -10.50 -9.54
CA GLN A 92 13.00 -10.53 -10.43
C GLN A 92 12.62 -11.96 -10.84
N ALA A 93 13.61 -12.81 -11.14
CA ALA A 93 13.37 -14.23 -11.44
C ALA A 93 12.80 -14.99 -10.23
N ALA A 94 13.27 -14.67 -9.01
CA ALA A 94 12.70 -15.23 -7.78
C ALA A 94 11.27 -14.73 -7.54
N ARG A 95 11.01 -13.43 -7.77
CA ARG A 95 9.67 -12.85 -7.64
C ARG A 95 8.67 -13.50 -8.61
N GLU A 96 9.05 -13.85 -9.84
CA GLU A 96 8.16 -14.56 -10.76
C GLU A 96 7.57 -15.82 -10.13
N GLN A 97 8.40 -16.63 -9.46
CA GLN A 97 7.95 -17.85 -8.79
C GLN A 97 7.06 -17.56 -7.57
N LEU A 98 7.29 -16.43 -6.90
CA LEU A 98 6.43 -15.99 -5.79
C LEU A 98 5.07 -15.50 -6.28
N VAL A 99 5.00 -14.84 -7.44
CA VAL A 99 3.73 -14.33 -8.00
C VAL A 99 2.76 -15.46 -8.30
N GLU A 100 3.22 -16.63 -8.81
CA GLU A 100 2.38 -17.83 -8.97
C GLU A 100 1.70 -18.20 -7.64
N ARG A 101 2.50 -18.40 -6.58
CA ARG A 101 1.98 -18.74 -5.24
C ARG A 101 1.09 -17.65 -4.65
N TRP A 102 1.40 -16.42 -4.94
CA TRP A 102 0.68 -15.25 -4.48
C TRP A 102 -0.73 -15.18 -5.08
N ASN A 103 -0.84 -15.43 -6.40
CA ASN A 103 -2.10 -15.52 -7.10
C ASN A 103 -2.98 -16.66 -6.54
N ASP A 104 -2.42 -17.87 -6.40
CA ASP A 104 -3.09 -19.03 -5.81
C ASP A 104 -3.66 -18.71 -4.41
N THR A 105 -2.87 -18.01 -3.59
CA THR A 105 -3.27 -17.61 -2.23
C THR A 105 -4.44 -16.64 -2.26
N TYR A 106 -4.43 -15.66 -3.18
CA TYR A 106 -5.51 -14.70 -3.32
C TYR A 106 -6.77 -15.29 -3.89
N GLU A 107 -6.66 -16.15 -4.89
CA GLU A 107 -7.80 -16.89 -5.43
C GLU A 107 -8.47 -17.71 -4.33
N HIS A 108 -7.67 -18.42 -3.53
CA HIS A 108 -8.17 -19.15 -2.37
C HIS A 108 -8.89 -18.24 -1.37
N PHE A 109 -8.31 -17.08 -1.01
CA PHE A 109 -8.95 -16.13 -0.09
C PHE A 109 -10.24 -15.54 -0.65
N HIS A 110 -10.31 -15.35 -1.97
CA HIS A 110 -11.52 -14.87 -2.61
C HIS A 110 -12.62 -15.94 -2.59
N LYS A 111 -12.28 -17.19 -2.97
CA LYS A 111 -13.21 -18.30 -3.07
C LYS A 111 -13.75 -18.75 -1.72
N GLU A 112 -12.88 -18.99 -0.76
CA GLU A 112 -13.25 -19.52 0.56
C GLU A 112 -13.73 -18.43 1.53
N ASN A 113 -13.47 -17.17 1.24
CA ASN A 113 -13.82 -16.01 2.07
C ASN A 113 -13.51 -16.23 3.57
N PRO A 114 -12.27 -16.64 3.93
CA PRO A 114 -11.90 -16.85 5.32
C PRO A 114 -11.88 -15.51 6.09
N LYS A 115 -11.93 -15.58 7.42
CA LYS A 115 -11.62 -14.42 8.26
C LYS A 115 -10.16 -14.03 8.04
N GLN A 116 -9.89 -12.75 7.72
CA GLN A 116 -8.55 -12.23 7.47
C GLN A 116 -8.13 -11.28 8.58
N ALA A 117 -6.88 -11.42 9.02
CA ALA A 117 -6.24 -10.50 9.93
C ALA A 117 -5.43 -9.44 9.14
N TYR A 118 -5.51 -8.20 9.58
CA TYR A 118 -4.81 -7.07 8.98
C TYR A 118 -3.91 -6.43 10.03
N TYR A 119 -2.61 -6.68 9.90
CA TYR A 119 -1.60 -6.18 10.84
C TYR A 119 -1.15 -4.78 10.38
N ILE A 120 -1.59 -3.76 11.11
CA ILE A 120 -1.34 -2.35 10.76
C ILE A 120 -0.19 -1.83 11.62
N SER A 121 0.91 -1.43 10.99
CA SER A 121 2.11 -0.96 11.69
C SER A 121 2.79 0.19 10.95
N MET A 122 3.31 1.16 11.73
CA MET A 122 4.18 2.21 11.20
C MET A 122 5.55 1.67 10.75
N GLU A 123 5.93 0.48 11.22
CA GLU A 123 7.23 -0.11 11.00
C GLU A 123 7.12 -1.54 10.47
N PHE A 124 7.89 -1.84 9.44
CA PHE A 124 8.18 -3.20 8.97
C PHE A 124 9.67 -3.29 8.66
N LEU A 125 10.46 -3.82 9.60
CA LEU A 125 11.91 -3.98 9.45
C LEU A 125 12.21 -5.33 8.79
N GLN A 126 11.91 -5.42 7.49
CA GLN A 126 12.01 -6.68 6.73
C GLN A 126 13.45 -7.10 6.48
N GLY A 127 14.34 -6.17 6.25
CA GLY A 127 15.70 -6.46 5.87
C GLY A 127 15.84 -6.82 4.38
N ARG A 128 16.76 -7.75 4.08
CA ARG A 128 17.01 -8.28 2.74
C ARG A 128 16.10 -9.48 2.46
N ALA A 129 15.58 -9.59 1.25
CA ALA A 129 14.56 -10.57 0.89
C ALA A 129 15.08 -11.74 0.03
N LEU A 130 16.19 -11.57 -0.71
CA LEU A 130 16.63 -12.56 -1.71
C LEU A 130 16.85 -13.95 -1.12
N THR A 131 17.73 -14.07 -0.14
CA THR A 131 18.04 -15.37 0.47
C THR A 131 16.86 -15.95 1.25
N ASN A 132 16.06 -15.10 1.89
CA ASN A 132 14.82 -15.50 2.57
C ASN A 132 13.79 -16.06 1.57
N ALA A 133 13.55 -15.38 0.46
CA ALA A 133 12.61 -15.83 -0.57
C ALA A 133 13.04 -17.17 -1.19
N ILE A 134 14.30 -17.29 -1.63
CA ILE A 134 14.86 -18.50 -2.21
C ILE A 134 14.84 -19.66 -1.20
N GLY A 135 15.23 -19.39 0.06
CA GLY A 135 15.22 -20.37 1.15
C GLY A 135 13.82 -20.87 1.48
N ASN A 136 12.82 -19.96 1.56
CA ASN A 136 11.44 -20.31 1.82
C ASN A 136 10.83 -21.14 0.68
N MET A 137 11.28 -20.95 -0.55
CA MET A 137 10.91 -21.76 -1.71
C MET A 137 11.60 -23.13 -1.76
N LYS A 138 12.63 -23.36 -0.93
CA LYS A 138 13.51 -24.55 -0.98
C LYS A 138 14.30 -24.67 -2.29
N LEU A 139 14.77 -23.56 -2.84
CA LEU A 139 15.48 -23.50 -4.13
C LEU A 139 16.90 -22.95 -4.00
N THR A 140 17.50 -22.98 -2.80
CA THR A 140 18.85 -22.42 -2.58
C THR A 140 19.91 -23.13 -3.42
N GLY A 141 19.85 -24.47 -3.55
CA GLY A 141 20.78 -25.25 -4.36
C GLY A 141 20.66 -24.89 -5.84
N GLU A 142 19.44 -24.87 -6.36
CA GLU A 142 19.16 -24.62 -7.77
C GLU A 142 19.55 -23.20 -8.19
N TYR A 143 19.28 -22.17 -7.35
CA TYR A 143 19.75 -20.81 -7.58
C TYR A 143 21.28 -20.71 -7.52
N SER A 144 21.92 -21.35 -6.54
CA SER A 144 23.38 -21.36 -6.43
C SER A 144 24.04 -22.01 -7.66
N ASP A 145 23.51 -23.13 -8.17
CA ASP A 145 24.03 -23.80 -9.34
C ASP A 145 23.76 -22.99 -10.63
N ALA A 146 22.59 -22.41 -10.78
CA ALA A 146 22.26 -21.52 -11.90
C ALA A 146 23.23 -20.33 -11.95
N LEU A 147 23.42 -19.64 -10.84
CA LEU A 147 24.31 -18.47 -10.74
C LEU A 147 25.76 -18.83 -10.95
N ARG A 148 26.23 -19.93 -10.37
CA ARG A 148 27.60 -20.44 -10.60
C ARG A 148 27.85 -20.71 -12.07
N SER A 149 26.89 -21.27 -12.81
CA SER A 149 26.99 -21.49 -14.25
C SER A 149 27.04 -20.19 -15.08
N LEU A 150 26.65 -19.06 -14.49
CA LEU A 150 26.76 -17.73 -15.05
C LEU A 150 27.99 -16.96 -14.57
N GLY A 151 28.82 -17.55 -13.66
CA GLY A 151 30.01 -16.94 -13.11
C GLY A 151 29.79 -16.08 -11.86
N TYR A 152 28.64 -16.22 -11.17
CA TYR A 152 28.30 -15.46 -9.97
C TYR A 152 28.08 -16.37 -8.76
N SER A 153 28.14 -15.81 -7.53
CA SER A 153 27.74 -16.50 -6.32
C SER A 153 26.50 -15.86 -5.71
N LEU A 154 25.59 -16.68 -5.18
CA LEU A 154 24.37 -16.19 -4.54
C LEU A 154 24.69 -15.29 -3.36
N GLU A 155 25.71 -15.63 -2.58
CA GLU A 155 26.16 -14.88 -1.41
C GLU A 155 26.64 -13.47 -1.79
N SER A 156 27.47 -13.37 -2.84
CA SER A 156 27.98 -12.09 -3.33
C SER A 156 26.84 -11.19 -3.85
N LEU A 157 25.84 -11.77 -4.53
CA LEU A 157 24.70 -11.01 -5.01
C LEU A 157 23.78 -10.57 -3.87
N ALA A 158 23.62 -11.39 -2.84
CA ALA A 158 22.83 -11.03 -1.67
C ALA A 158 23.41 -9.83 -0.90
N GLU A 159 24.74 -9.58 -0.98
CA GLU A 159 25.36 -8.39 -0.40
C GLU A 159 25.03 -7.08 -1.12
N GLU A 160 24.65 -7.15 -2.41
CA GLU A 160 24.24 -5.97 -3.18
C GLU A 160 22.82 -5.49 -2.81
N GLU A 161 22.00 -6.37 -2.20
CA GLU A 161 20.65 -6.04 -1.83
C GLU A 161 20.59 -4.92 -0.79
N LYS A 162 19.86 -3.85 -1.11
CA LYS A 162 19.61 -2.78 -0.15
C LYS A 162 18.66 -3.27 0.94
N ASN A 163 18.95 -2.86 2.16
CA ASN A 163 18.13 -3.24 3.31
C ASN A 163 16.80 -2.48 3.31
N MET A 164 15.68 -3.18 3.30
CA MET A 164 14.37 -2.57 3.59
C MET A 164 14.30 -2.23 5.09
N GLY A 165 14.94 -1.15 5.47
CA GLY A 165 15.06 -0.68 6.84
C GLY A 165 13.91 0.24 7.24
N LEU A 166 12.66 -0.19 7.07
CA LEU A 166 11.46 0.59 7.38
C LEU A 166 11.00 0.39 8.83
N GLY A 167 11.93 0.49 9.76
CA GLY A 167 11.70 0.35 11.19
C GLY A 167 12.96 0.70 11.99
N ASN A 168 12.79 0.96 13.29
CA ASN A 168 13.89 1.39 14.18
C ASN A 168 14.46 0.25 15.03
N GLY A 169 13.64 -0.76 15.35
CA GLY A 169 14.07 -1.79 16.30
C GLY A 169 13.06 -2.90 16.51
N GLY A 170 12.76 -3.24 17.76
CA GLY A 170 11.97 -4.40 18.17
C GLY A 170 10.56 -4.43 17.61
N LEU A 171 9.85 -3.29 17.60
CA LEU A 171 8.48 -3.20 17.08
C LEU A 171 8.43 -3.54 15.59
N GLY A 172 9.30 -2.92 14.80
CA GLY A 172 9.36 -3.15 13.35
C GLY A 172 9.86 -4.55 13.00
N ARG A 173 10.81 -5.10 13.77
CA ARG A 173 11.30 -6.47 13.55
C ARG A 173 10.26 -7.52 13.94
N LEU A 174 9.53 -7.31 15.02
CA LEU A 174 8.43 -8.19 15.40
C LEU A 174 7.35 -8.25 14.30
N ALA A 175 6.97 -7.11 13.74
CA ALA A 175 6.03 -7.04 12.62
C ALA A 175 6.50 -7.87 11.42
N ALA A 176 7.78 -7.74 11.05
CA ALA A 176 8.40 -8.52 9.98
C ALA A 176 8.39 -10.03 10.28
N CYS A 177 8.78 -10.45 11.49
CA CYS A 177 8.77 -11.84 11.92
C CYS A 177 7.35 -12.43 11.96
N PHE A 178 6.35 -11.64 12.34
CA PHE A 178 4.95 -12.08 12.33
C PHE A 178 4.47 -12.38 10.92
N LEU A 179 4.79 -11.55 9.93
CA LEU A 179 4.41 -11.83 8.54
C LEU A 179 5.02 -13.14 8.04
N ASP A 180 6.29 -13.39 8.33
CA ASP A 180 6.98 -14.62 7.97
C ASP A 180 6.32 -15.86 8.63
N SER A 181 6.04 -15.78 9.93
CA SER A 181 5.35 -16.85 10.68
C SER A 181 3.92 -17.09 10.18
N ILE A 182 3.16 -16.04 9.93
CA ILE A 182 1.78 -16.10 9.41
C ILE A 182 1.77 -16.78 8.04
N ALA A 183 2.69 -16.38 7.14
CA ALA A 183 2.82 -16.98 5.83
C ALA A 183 3.20 -18.47 5.93
N THR A 184 4.13 -18.82 6.81
CA THR A 184 4.59 -20.19 7.06
C THR A 184 3.49 -21.08 7.63
N LEU A 185 2.64 -20.54 8.51
CA LEU A 185 1.51 -21.24 9.09
C LEU A 185 0.27 -21.27 8.19
N SER A 186 0.36 -20.72 6.99
CA SER A 186 -0.73 -20.62 6.02
C SER A 186 -1.98 -19.92 6.57
N LEU A 187 -1.78 -18.89 7.40
CA LEU A 187 -2.85 -18.09 7.95
C LEU A 187 -3.23 -16.95 7.00
N PRO A 188 -4.55 -16.63 6.87
CA PRO A 188 -5.01 -15.54 6.02
C PRO A 188 -4.79 -14.19 6.70
N ALA A 189 -3.75 -13.49 6.29
CA ALA A 189 -3.46 -12.16 6.82
C ALA A 189 -2.75 -11.25 5.80
N TRP A 190 -2.68 -9.97 6.15
CA TRP A 190 -2.02 -8.88 5.43
C TRP A 190 -1.20 -8.04 6.38
N GLY A 191 -0.05 -7.54 5.92
CA GLY A 191 0.63 -6.41 6.53
C GLY A 191 0.26 -5.10 5.84
N TYR A 192 0.02 -4.05 6.61
CA TYR A 192 -0.21 -2.69 6.12
C TYR A 192 0.77 -1.72 6.78
N GLY A 193 1.52 -0.99 5.98
CA GLY A 193 2.54 -0.06 6.44
C GLY A 193 2.74 1.15 5.53
N MET A 194 3.84 1.87 5.72
CA MET A 194 4.21 3.07 4.99
C MET A 194 5.47 2.82 4.16
N ARG A 195 5.48 3.28 2.91
CA ARG A 195 6.63 3.17 2.00
C ARG A 195 7.52 4.40 2.14
N TYR A 196 8.27 4.50 3.24
CA TYR A 196 9.17 5.63 3.45
C TYR A 196 10.23 5.70 2.35
N LYS A 197 10.49 6.91 1.87
CA LYS A 197 11.50 7.17 0.84
C LYS A 197 12.90 6.84 1.32
N TYR A 198 13.19 7.16 2.59
CA TYR A 198 14.46 6.86 3.23
C TYR A 198 14.22 5.87 4.37
N GLY A 199 15.06 4.84 4.43
CA GLY A 199 15.07 3.89 5.54
C GLY A 199 15.66 4.47 6.82
N LEU A 200 15.90 3.60 7.82
CA LEU A 200 16.74 3.96 8.96
C LEU A 200 18.08 4.49 8.43
N PHE A 201 18.60 5.54 9.02
CA PHE A 201 19.80 6.24 8.55
C PHE A 201 21.00 5.31 8.28
N LYS A 202 21.88 5.73 7.37
CA LYS A 202 23.24 5.17 7.23
C LYS A 202 24.17 5.82 8.23
N GLN A 203 24.87 4.98 8.99
CA GLN A 203 25.87 5.42 9.93
C GLN A 203 27.21 5.69 9.22
N GLY A 204 27.81 6.84 9.49
CA GLY A 204 29.15 7.19 9.07
C GLY A 204 29.97 7.76 10.21
N ILE A 205 31.27 7.90 9.99
CA ILE A 205 32.18 8.56 10.92
C ILE A 205 32.68 9.83 10.26
N ASP A 206 32.56 10.95 10.96
CA ASP A 206 33.21 12.21 10.56
C ASP A 206 34.72 12.07 10.70
N GLN A 207 35.44 12.15 9.58
CA GLN A 207 36.87 11.91 9.54
C GLN A 207 37.67 13.03 10.27
N THR A 208 37.06 14.19 10.53
CA THR A 208 37.68 15.30 11.20
C THR A 208 37.50 15.21 12.72
N THR A 209 36.30 14.88 13.16
CA THR A 209 35.94 14.90 14.60
C THR A 209 35.93 13.51 15.24
N GLY A 210 35.92 12.45 14.45
CA GLY A 210 35.76 11.06 14.92
C GLY A 210 34.35 10.74 15.42
N GLN A 211 33.41 11.67 15.30
CA GLN A 211 32.02 11.50 15.76
C GLN A 211 31.17 10.79 14.73
N GLN A 212 30.12 10.08 15.21
CA GLN A 212 29.12 9.49 14.36
C GLN A 212 28.37 10.56 13.59
N LYS A 213 28.11 10.28 12.31
CA LYS A 213 27.20 11.02 11.45
C LYS A 213 26.11 10.10 10.93
N GLU A 214 24.90 10.64 10.79
CA GLU A 214 23.75 9.98 10.17
C GLU A 214 23.53 10.54 8.77
N TYR A 215 23.40 9.65 7.80
CA TYR A 215 23.11 10.00 6.41
C TYR A 215 21.79 9.38 6.00
N ALA A 216 21.08 10.01 5.07
CA ALA A 216 19.87 9.43 4.49
C ALA A 216 20.17 8.08 3.84
N ASP A 217 19.35 7.07 4.14
CA ASP A 217 19.42 5.75 3.51
C ASP A 217 18.45 5.72 2.32
N ASP A 218 18.94 6.09 1.14
CA ASP A 218 18.19 6.04 -0.12
C ASP A 218 18.16 4.61 -0.65
N TRP A 219 17.34 3.76 0.00
CA TRP A 219 17.24 2.33 -0.31
C TRP A 219 16.53 2.05 -1.64
N LEU A 220 15.80 3.05 -2.18
CA LEU A 220 15.05 2.96 -3.44
C LEU A 220 15.81 3.54 -4.64
N VAL A 221 17.07 3.93 -4.49
CA VAL A 221 17.87 4.62 -5.53
C VAL A 221 17.88 3.87 -6.88
N ARG A 222 17.88 2.53 -6.85
CA ARG A 222 17.80 1.67 -8.05
C ARG A 222 16.45 0.92 -8.17
N GLY A 223 15.43 1.39 -7.45
CA GLY A 223 14.15 0.71 -7.35
C GLY A 223 14.16 -0.48 -6.39
N ASN A 224 13.01 -1.10 -6.21
CA ASN A 224 12.85 -2.29 -5.39
C ASN A 224 12.32 -3.43 -6.27
N PRO A 225 13.11 -4.49 -6.55
CA PRO A 225 12.69 -5.57 -7.43
C PRO A 225 11.57 -6.43 -6.85
N TRP A 226 11.32 -6.34 -5.54
CA TRP A 226 10.30 -7.14 -4.85
C TRP A 226 8.92 -6.54 -4.88
N GLU A 227 8.79 -5.22 -4.95
CA GLU A 227 7.50 -4.55 -4.92
C GLU A 227 6.81 -4.52 -6.29
N ILE A 228 5.48 -4.55 -6.26
CA ILE A 228 4.61 -4.34 -7.42
C ILE A 228 3.75 -3.11 -7.13
N PRO A 229 3.93 -2.00 -7.88
CA PRO A 229 3.07 -0.85 -7.76
C PRO A 229 1.64 -1.18 -8.19
N ARG A 230 0.66 -0.67 -7.44
CA ARG A 230 -0.77 -0.84 -7.68
C ARG A 230 -1.44 0.53 -7.85
N PRO A 231 -1.17 1.28 -8.92
CA PRO A 231 -1.72 2.63 -9.08
C PRO A 231 -3.25 2.66 -9.16
N GLN A 232 -3.88 1.55 -9.52
CA GLN A 232 -5.33 1.38 -9.51
C GLN A 232 -5.92 1.28 -8.10
N ILE A 233 -5.10 0.98 -7.08
CA ILE A 233 -5.48 0.94 -5.68
C ILE A 233 -4.99 2.23 -5.03
N SER A 234 -5.86 3.21 -5.03
CA SER A 234 -5.56 4.56 -4.58
C SER A 234 -6.73 5.12 -3.78
N TYR A 235 -6.46 5.66 -2.60
CA TYR A 235 -7.46 6.21 -1.70
C TYR A 235 -7.16 7.67 -1.36
N PRO A 236 -8.18 8.56 -1.42
CA PRO A 236 -8.01 9.94 -0.98
C PRO A 236 -7.92 10.00 0.55
N ILE A 237 -6.91 10.69 1.04
CA ILE A 237 -6.71 10.97 2.46
C ILE A 237 -6.89 12.46 2.68
N SER A 238 -7.81 12.81 3.59
CA SER A 238 -8.25 14.18 3.83
C SER A 238 -7.72 14.72 5.14
N PHE A 239 -7.31 15.99 5.13
CA PHE A 239 -6.79 16.69 6.30
C PHE A 239 -7.40 18.07 6.40
N TYR A 240 -7.44 18.62 7.62
CA TYR A 240 -7.91 19.98 7.89
C TYR A 240 -9.35 20.22 7.44
N GLY A 241 -9.68 21.48 7.23
CA GLY A 241 -10.99 21.89 6.75
C GLY A 241 -11.99 22.12 7.87
N LYS A 242 -13.27 21.94 7.58
CA LYS A 242 -14.37 22.25 8.51
C LYS A 242 -15.47 21.21 8.46
N ILE A 243 -16.26 21.17 9.52
CA ILE A 243 -17.50 20.41 9.54
C ILE A 243 -18.65 21.35 9.15
N GLU A 244 -19.45 20.96 8.16
CA GLU A 244 -20.70 21.62 7.75
C GLU A 244 -21.88 20.82 8.29
N GLY A 245 -22.84 21.52 8.92
CA GLY A 245 -23.93 20.86 9.64
C GLY A 245 -23.41 19.99 10.79
N ASP A 246 -24.04 18.85 11.02
CA ASP A 246 -23.72 18.02 12.18
C ASP A 246 -22.50 17.11 11.97
N ALA A 247 -22.23 16.68 10.72
CA ALA A 247 -21.23 15.63 10.49
C ALA A 247 -20.51 15.69 9.12
N LYS A 248 -20.85 16.59 8.23
CA LYS A 248 -20.27 16.64 6.89
C LYS A 248 -18.87 17.27 6.92
N TRP A 249 -17.85 16.48 6.79
CA TRP A 249 -16.47 16.97 6.68
C TRP A 249 -16.19 17.50 5.28
N VAL A 250 -15.79 18.78 5.21
CA VAL A 250 -15.27 19.44 4.00
C VAL A 250 -13.77 19.61 4.21
N PRO A 251 -12.92 18.77 3.58
CA PRO A 251 -11.49 18.78 3.82
C PRO A 251 -10.80 20.02 3.25
N GLY A 252 -9.72 20.44 3.90
CA GLY A 252 -8.87 21.55 3.43
C GLY A 252 -7.74 21.09 2.53
N GLN A 253 -7.20 19.91 2.77
CA GLN A 253 -6.10 19.30 2.00
C GLN A 253 -6.37 17.82 1.76
N GLN A 254 -5.82 17.29 0.67
CA GLN A 254 -5.89 15.88 0.34
C GLN A 254 -4.60 15.39 -0.31
N VAL A 255 -4.26 14.14 -0.03
CA VAL A 255 -3.26 13.35 -0.77
C VAL A 255 -3.87 12.05 -1.24
N ALA A 256 -3.29 11.42 -2.25
CA ALA A 256 -3.65 10.07 -2.66
C ALA A 256 -2.69 9.07 -2.01
N ALA A 257 -3.20 8.11 -1.25
CA ALA A 257 -2.44 6.96 -0.79
C ALA A 257 -2.49 5.86 -1.86
N VAL A 258 -1.34 5.53 -2.44
CA VAL A 258 -1.19 4.54 -3.52
C VAL A 258 -0.51 3.29 -2.98
N ALA A 259 -1.04 2.12 -3.33
CA ALA A 259 -0.54 0.84 -2.83
C ALA A 259 0.69 0.34 -3.58
N TYR A 260 1.64 -0.23 -2.83
CA TYR A 260 2.79 -1.01 -3.30
C TYR A 260 2.80 -2.34 -2.56
N ASP A 261 2.70 -3.45 -3.29
CA ASP A 261 2.59 -4.79 -2.71
C ASP A 261 3.90 -5.56 -2.82
N THR A 262 4.34 -6.16 -1.71
CA THR A 262 5.51 -7.03 -1.63
C THR A 262 5.06 -8.43 -1.21
N PRO A 263 5.44 -9.51 -1.93
CA PRO A 263 5.11 -10.87 -1.55
C PRO A 263 5.91 -11.32 -0.32
N ILE A 264 5.23 -11.97 0.62
CA ILE A 264 5.82 -12.58 1.81
C ILE A 264 5.58 -14.09 1.75
N PRO A 265 6.57 -14.87 1.29
CA PRO A 265 6.43 -16.32 1.16
C PRO A 265 6.55 -17.03 2.49
N GLY A 266 5.70 -18.05 2.70
CA GLY A 266 5.87 -18.99 3.81
C GLY A 266 6.97 -20.02 3.52
N TYR A 267 7.62 -20.50 4.60
CA TYR A 267 8.67 -21.53 4.50
C TYR A 267 8.07 -22.88 4.11
N ASN A 268 8.54 -23.41 2.99
CA ASN A 268 8.12 -24.72 2.45
C ASN A 268 6.59 -24.89 2.33
N THR A 269 5.90 -23.84 1.92
CA THR A 269 4.44 -23.82 1.74
C THR A 269 4.10 -23.10 0.45
N LYS A 270 2.90 -23.36 -0.09
CA LYS A 270 2.37 -22.62 -1.24
C LYS A 270 1.81 -21.24 -0.85
N ASN A 271 1.66 -20.97 0.43
CA ASN A 271 1.08 -19.72 0.90
C ASN A 271 2.07 -18.55 0.71
N CYS A 272 1.57 -17.46 0.13
CA CYS A 272 2.29 -16.21 -0.04
C CYS A 272 1.34 -15.05 0.28
N ILE A 273 1.57 -14.37 1.40
CA ILE A 273 0.75 -13.22 1.81
C ILE A 273 1.39 -11.91 1.34
N SER A 274 0.73 -10.78 1.60
CA SER A 274 1.21 -9.46 1.18
C SER A 274 1.60 -8.58 2.33
N LEU A 275 2.67 -7.84 2.10
CA LEU A 275 2.93 -6.56 2.75
C LEU A 275 2.52 -5.44 1.79
N ARG A 276 1.45 -4.70 2.12
CA ARG A 276 1.02 -3.50 1.38
C ARG A 276 1.57 -2.27 2.05
N LEU A 277 2.39 -1.54 1.33
CA LEU A 277 2.94 -0.27 1.78
C LEU A 277 2.27 0.89 1.02
N TRP A 278 1.86 1.90 1.76
CA TRP A 278 1.25 3.11 1.20
C TRP A 278 2.30 4.17 0.89
N ASP A 279 2.21 4.72 -0.32
CA ASP A 279 2.98 5.89 -0.76
C ASP A 279 2.03 7.08 -0.94
N ALA A 280 2.40 8.26 -0.45
CA ALA A 280 1.62 9.47 -0.66
C ALA A 280 1.98 10.10 -2.00
N GLN A 281 0.95 10.41 -2.79
CA GLN A 281 1.09 11.10 -4.06
C GLN A 281 0.16 12.32 -4.11
N PRO A 282 0.54 13.38 -4.84
CA PRO A 282 -0.38 14.48 -5.09
C PRO A 282 -1.59 13.97 -5.90
N ILE A 283 -2.75 14.52 -5.62
CA ILE A 283 -3.91 14.27 -6.47
C ILE A 283 -3.70 15.05 -7.77
N VAL A 284 -3.60 14.34 -8.90
CA VAL A 284 -3.21 14.93 -10.21
C VAL A 284 -4.03 16.16 -10.60
N LYS A 285 -5.33 16.15 -10.30
CA LYS A 285 -6.23 17.30 -10.56
C LYS A 285 -5.88 18.57 -9.77
N ASP A 286 -5.07 18.43 -8.70
CA ASP A 286 -4.70 19.53 -7.83
C ASP A 286 -3.38 20.20 -8.28
N PHE A 287 -2.72 19.70 -9.35
CA PHE A 287 -1.58 20.37 -9.94
C PHE A 287 -2.01 21.66 -10.65
N ASN A 288 -1.53 22.78 -10.15
CA ASN A 288 -1.90 24.09 -10.69
C ASN A 288 -0.97 24.48 -11.86
N LEU A 289 -1.37 24.06 -13.07
CA LEU A 289 -0.62 24.34 -14.30
C LEU A 289 -0.52 25.85 -14.57
N THR A 290 -1.54 26.63 -14.24
CA THR A 290 -1.53 28.10 -14.43
C THR A 290 -0.48 28.73 -13.53
N ALA A 291 -0.46 28.42 -12.24
CA ALA A 291 0.55 28.91 -11.32
C ALA A 291 1.97 28.50 -11.77
N PHE A 292 2.13 27.29 -12.30
CA PHE A 292 3.43 26.83 -12.84
C PHE A 292 3.87 27.69 -14.03
N ASN A 293 2.97 27.96 -14.99
CA ASN A 293 3.27 28.81 -16.15
C ASN A 293 3.52 30.28 -15.76
N ASP A 294 2.88 30.74 -14.68
CA ASP A 294 3.08 32.10 -14.13
C ASP A 294 4.31 32.20 -13.21
N SER A 295 5.15 31.16 -13.17
CA SER A 295 6.36 31.04 -12.34
C SER A 295 6.12 31.03 -10.82
N ASP A 296 4.89 30.82 -10.37
CA ASP A 296 4.58 30.53 -8.95
C ASP A 296 4.75 29.04 -8.67
N TYR A 297 6.00 28.58 -8.73
CA TYR A 297 6.36 27.19 -8.49
C TYR A 297 6.01 26.70 -7.09
N LYS A 298 5.99 27.61 -6.10
CA LYS A 298 5.61 27.25 -4.72
C LYS A 298 4.15 26.82 -4.63
N ALA A 299 3.25 27.57 -5.23
CA ALA A 299 1.84 27.21 -5.27
C ALA A 299 1.61 25.96 -6.12
N ALA A 300 2.28 25.88 -7.29
CA ALA A 300 2.12 24.73 -8.20
C ALA A 300 2.60 23.41 -7.58
N MET A 301 3.70 23.42 -6.82
CA MET A 301 4.34 22.22 -6.24
C MET A 301 3.88 21.91 -4.80
N GLY A 302 3.02 22.74 -4.22
CA GLY A 302 2.55 22.57 -2.84
C GLY A 302 2.04 21.15 -2.52
N PRO A 303 1.10 20.61 -3.28
CA PRO A 303 0.59 19.24 -3.08
C PRO A 303 1.67 18.16 -3.20
N THR A 304 2.59 18.30 -4.15
CA THR A 304 3.73 17.38 -4.33
C THR A 304 4.68 17.42 -3.14
N ASN A 305 5.01 18.61 -2.66
CA ASN A 305 5.88 18.78 -1.51
C ASN A 305 5.28 18.19 -0.24
N LEU A 306 3.98 18.37 -0.01
CA LEU A 306 3.28 17.76 1.12
C LEU A 306 3.37 16.23 1.07
N ALA A 307 3.06 15.63 -0.07
CA ALA A 307 3.13 14.18 -0.24
C ALA A 307 4.56 13.65 0.01
N GLN A 308 5.57 14.32 -0.53
CA GLN A 308 6.97 13.95 -0.33
C GLN A 308 7.43 14.08 1.13
N GLN A 309 7.01 15.13 1.84
CA GLN A 309 7.31 15.30 3.25
C GLN A 309 6.71 14.21 4.11
N MET A 310 5.45 13.83 3.83
CA MET A 310 4.77 12.75 4.56
C MET A 310 5.48 11.40 4.41
N MET A 311 6.13 11.16 3.27
CA MET A 311 6.78 9.87 2.97
C MET A 311 8.30 9.89 3.18
N ALA A 312 8.87 11.00 3.66
CA ALA A 312 10.34 11.12 3.71
C ALA A 312 10.96 10.10 4.67
N VAL A 313 10.61 10.15 5.94
CA VAL A 313 11.20 9.30 6.99
C VAL A 313 10.16 8.88 8.03
N LEU A 314 10.41 7.72 8.65
CA LEU A 314 9.68 7.24 9.83
C LEU A 314 9.91 8.17 11.03
N TYR A 315 8.84 8.52 11.76
CA TYR A 315 8.86 9.33 12.98
C TYR A 315 9.66 10.63 12.83
N PRO A 316 9.21 11.59 12.02
CA PRO A 316 9.85 12.90 11.95
C PRO A 316 9.86 13.55 13.34
N GLY A 317 10.82 14.43 13.57
CA GLY A 317 10.96 15.15 14.85
C GLY A 317 9.66 15.86 15.24
N ASP A 318 9.26 15.75 16.50
CA ASP A 318 7.98 16.24 17.04
C ASP A 318 8.15 17.35 18.10
N ALA A 319 9.30 18.02 18.08
CA ALA A 319 9.56 19.15 18.97
C ALA A 319 8.70 20.39 18.65
N THR A 320 8.29 20.55 17.37
CA THR A 320 7.47 21.68 16.90
C THR A 320 6.04 21.23 16.59
N LYS A 321 5.13 22.20 16.44
CA LYS A 321 3.74 21.92 16.04
C LYS A 321 3.68 21.29 14.63
N GLU A 322 4.51 21.76 13.71
CA GLU A 322 4.62 21.27 12.34
C GLU A 322 5.12 19.82 12.31
N GLY A 323 6.13 19.48 13.12
CA GLY A 323 6.64 18.11 13.25
C GLY A 323 5.60 17.15 13.83
N LYS A 324 4.87 17.60 14.87
CA LYS A 324 3.74 16.84 15.42
C LYS A 324 2.64 16.63 14.38
N ALA A 325 2.26 17.67 13.62
CA ALA A 325 1.26 17.59 12.57
C ALA A 325 1.68 16.60 11.48
N LEU A 326 2.94 16.62 11.05
CA LEU A 326 3.47 15.70 10.05
C LEU A 326 3.42 14.25 10.55
N ARG A 327 3.89 13.98 11.77
CA ARG A 327 3.85 12.65 12.39
C ARG A 327 2.41 12.12 12.53
N LEU A 328 1.48 12.96 12.98
CA LEU A 328 0.08 12.60 13.08
C LEU A 328 -0.55 12.35 11.71
N SER A 329 -0.16 13.13 10.70
CA SER A 329 -0.62 12.94 9.31
C SER A 329 -0.16 11.59 8.74
N GLN A 330 1.06 11.15 9.03
CA GLN A 330 1.55 9.81 8.64
C GLN A 330 0.70 8.71 9.27
N GLN A 331 0.43 8.79 10.57
CA GLN A 331 -0.36 7.80 11.29
C GLN A 331 -1.80 7.75 10.76
N TYR A 332 -2.40 8.90 10.54
CA TYR A 332 -3.75 8.96 9.98
C TYR A 332 -3.80 8.45 8.54
N MET A 333 -2.81 8.77 7.70
CA MET A 333 -2.73 8.25 6.33
C MET A 333 -2.68 6.71 6.33
N LEU A 334 -1.81 6.12 7.16
CA LEU A 334 -1.74 4.67 7.33
C LEU A 334 -3.10 4.08 7.70
N CYS A 335 -3.76 4.64 8.72
CA CYS A 335 -5.06 4.16 9.18
C CYS A 335 -6.13 4.29 8.11
N SER A 336 -6.28 5.47 7.52
CA SER A 336 -7.36 5.76 6.57
C SER A 336 -7.21 4.95 5.29
N ALA A 337 -6.02 4.90 4.69
CA ALA A 337 -5.76 4.10 3.50
C ALA A 337 -6.03 2.61 3.74
N SER A 338 -5.54 2.08 4.87
CA SER A 338 -5.70 0.67 5.22
C SER A 338 -7.16 0.31 5.47
N VAL A 339 -7.89 1.11 6.25
CA VAL A 339 -9.31 0.82 6.54
C VAL A 339 -10.15 0.94 5.28
N GLN A 340 -9.95 1.96 4.42
CA GLN A 340 -10.64 2.09 3.14
C GLN A 340 -10.41 0.85 2.26
N ASP A 341 -9.16 0.38 2.15
CA ASP A 341 -8.81 -0.80 1.37
C ASP A 341 -9.45 -2.09 1.93
N ILE A 342 -9.42 -2.27 3.24
CA ILE A 342 -10.03 -3.43 3.91
C ILE A 342 -11.54 -3.48 3.64
N LEU A 343 -12.24 -2.35 3.74
CA LEU A 343 -13.67 -2.27 3.47
C LEU A 343 -13.99 -2.50 1.97
N ALA A 344 -13.15 -1.97 1.07
CA ALA A 344 -13.28 -2.23 -0.36
C ALA A 344 -13.13 -3.72 -0.68
N ARG A 345 -12.09 -4.36 -0.16
CA ARG A 345 -11.83 -5.80 -0.33
C ARG A 345 -12.93 -6.67 0.30
N TRP A 346 -13.49 -6.24 1.43
CA TRP A 346 -14.63 -6.94 2.05
C TRP A 346 -15.84 -6.94 1.12
N LYS A 347 -16.16 -5.80 0.48
CA LYS A 347 -17.22 -5.68 -0.54
C LYS A 347 -16.90 -6.50 -1.80
N GLU A 348 -15.66 -6.47 -2.31
CA GLU A 348 -15.23 -7.22 -3.48
C GLU A 348 -15.42 -8.73 -3.34
N ARG A 349 -15.34 -9.24 -2.10
CA ARG A 349 -15.63 -10.64 -1.77
C ARG A 349 -17.14 -10.97 -1.71
N GLY A 350 -18.01 -10.06 -2.14
CA GLY A 350 -19.46 -10.23 -2.19
C GLY A 350 -20.18 -10.02 -0.86
N ASN A 351 -19.50 -9.49 0.17
CA ASN A 351 -20.13 -9.23 1.45
C ASN A 351 -20.92 -7.91 1.39
N THR A 352 -22.13 -7.89 1.96
CA THR A 352 -23.01 -6.73 1.97
C THR A 352 -23.53 -6.36 3.35
N ASP A 353 -23.53 -7.31 4.29
CA ASP A 353 -24.04 -7.15 5.64
C ASP A 353 -22.92 -6.69 6.60
N TRP A 354 -22.89 -5.41 6.91
CA TRP A 354 -21.87 -4.81 7.76
C TRP A 354 -21.80 -5.41 9.18
N GLU A 355 -22.88 -5.93 9.71
CA GLU A 355 -22.89 -6.57 11.03
C GLU A 355 -22.03 -7.84 11.06
N LYS A 356 -21.76 -8.43 9.88
CA LYS A 356 -20.87 -9.58 9.70
C LYS A 356 -19.40 -9.21 9.47
N LEU A 357 -19.06 -7.92 9.38
CA LEU A 357 -17.68 -7.48 9.20
C LEU A 357 -16.72 -8.12 10.23
N PRO A 358 -17.03 -8.17 11.54
CA PRO A 358 -16.13 -8.75 12.55
C PRO A 358 -15.91 -10.26 12.40
N GLU A 359 -16.81 -10.97 11.70
CA GLU A 359 -16.64 -12.40 11.42
C GLU A 359 -15.58 -12.66 10.34
N LYS A 360 -15.33 -11.67 9.47
CA LYS A 360 -14.46 -11.77 8.30
C LYS A 360 -13.22 -10.89 8.35
N VAL A 361 -13.18 -9.94 9.27
CA VAL A 361 -12.11 -8.92 9.38
C VAL A 361 -11.68 -8.76 10.83
N CYS A 362 -10.38 -8.73 11.05
CA CYS A 362 -9.76 -8.32 12.31
C CYS A 362 -8.61 -7.34 12.00
N LEU A 363 -8.68 -6.13 12.54
CA LEU A 363 -7.58 -5.15 12.47
C LEU A 363 -6.75 -5.26 13.73
N GLN A 364 -5.49 -5.63 13.59
CA GLN A 364 -4.53 -5.66 14.69
C GLN A 364 -3.66 -4.39 14.64
N MET A 365 -3.86 -3.52 15.60
CA MET A 365 -3.13 -2.26 15.75
C MET A 365 -1.82 -2.49 16.52
N ASN A 366 -0.70 -2.23 15.85
CA ASN A 366 0.64 -2.39 16.41
C ASN A 366 1.07 -1.13 17.16
N ASP A 367 0.90 -1.14 18.46
CA ASP A 367 1.06 -0.01 19.39
C ASP A 367 0.03 1.11 19.20
N THR A 368 0.28 2.30 19.76
CA THR A 368 -0.61 3.47 19.73
C THR A 368 -0.63 4.15 18.35
N HIS A 369 0.38 3.93 17.52
CA HIS A 369 0.54 4.63 16.24
C HIS A 369 -0.67 4.48 15.30
N PRO A 370 -1.29 3.28 15.12
CA PRO A 370 -2.44 3.13 14.24
C PRO A 370 -3.79 3.18 14.98
N THR A 371 -3.87 3.73 16.19
CA THR A 371 -5.14 3.77 16.97
C THR A 371 -6.23 4.59 16.30
N LEU A 372 -5.88 5.53 15.42
CA LEU A 372 -6.84 6.26 14.59
C LEU A 372 -7.65 5.35 13.63
N ALA A 373 -7.25 4.10 13.45
CA ALA A 373 -8.04 3.12 12.69
C ALA A 373 -9.44 2.89 13.30
N ALA A 374 -9.60 2.99 14.61
CA ALA A 374 -10.88 2.83 15.26
C ALA A 374 -11.86 3.98 14.94
N PRO A 375 -11.55 5.27 15.19
CA PRO A 375 -12.43 6.36 14.79
C PRO A 375 -12.56 6.52 13.27
N GLU A 376 -11.57 6.09 12.47
CA GLU A 376 -11.70 6.08 11.02
C GLU A 376 -12.68 5.02 10.54
N LEU A 377 -12.68 3.82 11.11
CA LEU A 377 -13.69 2.79 10.82
C LEU A 377 -15.09 3.30 11.19
N MET A 378 -15.26 3.94 12.35
CA MET A 378 -16.51 4.61 12.73
C MET A 378 -16.95 5.62 11.68
N ARG A 379 -16.03 6.52 11.28
CA ARG A 379 -16.33 7.56 10.28
C ARG A 379 -16.79 6.96 8.95
N LEU A 380 -16.10 5.95 8.46
CA LEU A 380 -16.45 5.30 7.19
C LEU A 380 -17.79 4.60 7.25
N LEU A 381 -18.07 3.87 8.34
CA LEU A 381 -19.36 3.20 8.53
C LEU A 381 -20.53 4.19 8.65
N ILE A 382 -20.34 5.32 9.34
CA ILE A 382 -21.37 6.35 9.52
C ILE A 382 -21.50 7.23 8.26
N ASP A 383 -20.40 7.87 7.86
CA ASP A 383 -20.43 8.95 6.87
C ASP A 383 -20.48 8.44 5.43
N LYS A 384 -20.01 7.21 5.15
CA LYS A 384 -19.95 6.62 3.80
C LYS A 384 -20.98 5.51 3.60
N GLU A 385 -21.17 4.68 4.61
CA GLU A 385 -22.07 3.52 4.52
C GLU A 385 -23.46 3.79 5.15
N GLY A 386 -23.63 4.92 5.86
CA GLY A 386 -24.92 5.37 6.39
C GLY A 386 -25.42 4.57 7.59
N LEU A 387 -24.53 3.90 8.33
CA LEU A 387 -24.92 3.18 9.55
C LEU A 387 -25.16 4.14 10.71
N THR A 388 -25.98 3.71 11.68
CA THR A 388 -26.15 4.46 12.93
C THR A 388 -24.89 4.37 13.78
N TRP A 389 -24.76 5.28 14.74
CA TRP A 389 -23.65 5.31 15.69
C TRP A 389 -23.53 3.99 16.45
N GLU A 390 -24.61 3.48 17.01
CA GLU A 390 -24.66 2.28 17.85
C GLU A 390 -24.18 1.06 17.07
N LYS A 391 -24.68 0.87 15.82
CA LYS A 391 -24.25 -0.22 14.96
C LYS A 391 -22.78 -0.11 14.59
N SER A 392 -22.33 1.07 14.20
CA SER A 392 -20.93 1.34 13.84
C SER A 392 -19.99 1.07 15.00
N TRP A 393 -20.39 1.46 16.23
CA TRP A 393 -19.60 1.23 17.43
C TRP A 393 -19.52 -0.27 17.79
N GLU A 394 -20.64 -0.99 17.75
CA GLU A 394 -20.65 -2.44 17.98
C GLU A 394 -19.78 -3.21 16.97
N ILE A 395 -19.81 -2.83 15.70
CA ILE A 395 -18.96 -3.40 14.67
C ILE A 395 -17.49 -3.07 14.96
N THR A 396 -17.17 -1.82 15.22
CA THR A 396 -15.79 -1.36 15.46
C THR A 396 -15.16 -2.07 16.66
N LYS A 397 -15.83 -2.14 17.80
CA LYS A 397 -15.33 -2.83 19.02
C LYS A 397 -14.99 -4.31 18.78
N LYS A 398 -15.71 -4.97 17.87
CA LYS A 398 -15.51 -6.39 17.55
C LYS A 398 -14.48 -6.61 16.43
N THR A 399 -14.13 -5.55 15.69
CA THR A 399 -13.23 -5.63 14.53
C THR A 399 -11.80 -5.25 14.87
N VAL A 400 -11.59 -4.30 15.79
CA VAL A 400 -10.26 -3.79 16.13
C VAL A 400 -9.68 -4.53 17.34
N ALA A 401 -8.37 -4.77 17.28
CA ALA A 401 -7.56 -5.30 18.37
C ALA A 401 -6.28 -4.46 18.52
N TYR A 402 -5.76 -4.35 19.73
CA TYR A 402 -4.62 -3.50 20.06
C TYR A 402 -3.58 -4.26 20.89
N THR A 403 -2.31 -4.01 20.60
CA THR A 403 -1.19 -4.49 21.42
C THR A 403 -0.31 -3.32 21.83
N ASN A 404 -0.08 -3.17 23.13
CA ASN A 404 0.90 -2.24 23.70
C ASN A 404 2.29 -2.88 23.70
N HIS A 405 3.32 -2.14 23.32
CA HIS A 405 4.71 -2.59 23.26
C HIS A 405 5.62 -1.91 24.29
N THR A 406 5.11 -0.99 25.09
CA THR A 406 5.92 -0.22 26.04
C THR A 406 5.32 -0.20 27.44
N VAL A 407 6.19 -0.17 28.45
CA VAL A 407 5.81 0.10 29.86
C VAL A 407 6.15 1.51 30.30
N MET A 408 6.88 2.26 29.47
CA MET A 408 7.35 3.61 29.79
C MET A 408 6.26 4.65 29.48
N PRO A 409 5.75 5.38 30.48
CA PRO A 409 4.66 6.35 30.26
C PRO A 409 4.97 7.45 29.23
N GLU A 410 6.24 7.83 29.10
CA GLU A 410 6.71 8.81 28.12
C GLU A 410 6.65 8.30 26.67
N ALA A 411 6.61 7.00 26.46
CA ALA A 411 6.48 6.39 25.14
C ALA A 411 5.02 6.29 24.68
N LEU A 412 4.05 6.52 25.58
CA LEU A 412 2.63 6.62 25.20
C LEU A 412 2.39 7.96 24.49
N GLU A 413 1.83 7.90 23.31
CA GLU A 413 1.56 9.10 22.53
C GLU A 413 0.48 9.98 23.17
N LYS A 414 0.74 11.27 23.18
CA LYS A 414 -0.17 12.32 23.62
C LYS A 414 -0.23 13.40 22.55
N TRP A 415 -1.43 13.66 22.06
CA TRP A 415 -1.65 14.67 21.03
C TRP A 415 -2.35 15.89 21.63
N PRO A 416 -1.88 17.13 21.36
CA PRO A 416 -2.61 18.34 21.70
C PRO A 416 -4.01 18.34 21.09
N LEU A 417 -5.03 18.69 21.85
CA LEU A 417 -6.40 18.68 21.37
C LEU A 417 -6.63 19.66 20.20
N ASP A 418 -6.02 20.85 20.29
CA ASP A 418 -6.09 21.87 19.24
C ASP A 418 -5.49 21.38 17.92
N LEU A 419 -4.38 20.64 17.96
CA LEU A 419 -3.79 20.01 16.80
C LEU A 419 -4.72 18.96 16.18
N MET A 420 -5.30 18.11 17.01
CA MET A 420 -6.23 17.05 16.56
C MET A 420 -7.49 17.68 15.95
N GLU A 421 -8.04 18.72 16.55
CA GLU A 421 -9.20 19.43 16.03
C GLU A 421 -8.92 20.14 14.71
N GLU A 422 -7.73 20.73 14.57
CA GLU A 422 -7.30 21.41 13.36
C GLU A 422 -7.08 20.40 12.22
N LEU A 423 -6.35 19.31 12.49
CA LEU A 423 -5.97 18.34 11.47
C LEU A 423 -7.10 17.38 11.10
N LEU A 424 -7.87 16.89 12.09
CA LEU A 424 -8.85 15.81 11.97
C LEU A 424 -10.19 16.15 12.66
N PRO A 425 -10.88 17.24 12.26
CA PRO A 425 -12.05 17.74 13.00
C PRO A 425 -13.18 16.71 13.11
N ARG A 426 -13.40 15.88 12.08
CA ARG A 426 -14.44 14.85 12.12
C ARG A 426 -14.10 13.71 13.08
N HIS A 427 -12.86 13.31 13.12
CA HIS A 427 -12.38 12.28 14.05
C HIS A 427 -12.48 12.76 15.49
N MET A 428 -12.19 14.03 15.75
CA MET A 428 -12.34 14.60 17.10
C MET A 428 -13.80 14.61 17.59
N GLN A 429 -14.77 14.85 16.70
CA GLN A 429 -16.19 14.68 17.07
C GLN A 429 -16.48 13.22 17.50
N ILE A 430 -15.98 12.25 16.70
CA ILE A 430 -16.18 10.83 16.98
C ILE A 430 -15.47 10.44 18.30
N ILE A 431 -14.22 10.85 18.49
CA ILE A 431 -13.45 10.54 19.72
C ILE A 431 -14.13 11.10 20.96
N ARG A 432 -14.60 12.36 20.93
CA ARG A 432 -15.33 12.95 22.04
C ARG A 432 -16.65 12.25 22.36
N GLN A 433 -17.30 11.70 21.35
CA GLN A 433 -18.52 10.91 21.57
C GLN A 433 -18.22 9.50 22.10
N ILE A 434 -17.06 8.94 21.79
CA ILE A 434 -16.60 7.67 22.37
C ILE A 434 -16.26 7.85 23.87
N ASP A 435 -15.71 9.01 24.25
CA ASP A 435 -15.28 9.34 25.61
C ASP A 435 -16.46 9.62 26.56
N GLN A 436 -17.63 9.91 26.04
CA GLN A 436 -18.88 10.11 26.81
C GLN A 436 -19.55 8.80 27.22
#